data_b5ca485396d55e961871068fbae11d79
#
_entry.id   b5ca485396d55e961871068fbae11d79
#
_cell.length_a   1.000
_cell.length_b   1.000
_cell.length_c   1.000
_cell.angle_alpha   90.00
_cell.angle_beta   90.00
_cell.angle_gamma   90.00
#
_symmetry.space_group_name_H-M   'P 1'
#
loop_
_entity.id
_entity.type
_entity.pdbx_description
1 polymer ?
#
loop_
_entity_poly.entity_id
_entity_poly.type
_entity_poly.pdbx_seq_one_letter_code
_entity_poly.pdbx_strand_id
1 'polypeptide(L)'
;MSCICLGPKRSGKTHLLKALQEPDSIDETSYSMPTIGTGIYRIHFPTKSPNSDKPKPPPADGSAPAHPHGSKHLPKSIQILEIGGSMAPLWRQYFEDVKKLIYVVDTSNLCQISAAGVLFYSILTEPRLQKVKILLVLAKMDYSYRQMRNEALLMLQMSKLQKQIRQQVTIVEASAVNKVGLDAIYEWLQRQ
;
A
#
# COMPACT_ATOMS: atom_id res chain seq x y z
N MET A 1 -10.14 -7.26 -10.51
CA MET A 1 -8.94 -7.38 -9.66
C MET A 1 -9.12 -6.46 -8.46
N SER A 2 -8.89 -6.91 -7.22
CA SER A 2 -9.37 -6.17 -6.03
C SER A 2 -8.43 -5.06 -5.54
N CYS A 3 -7.16 -5.06 -5.94
CA CYS A 3 -6.17 -4.06 -5.50
C CYS A 3 -5.30 -3.58 -6.65
N ILE A 4 -5.18 -2.26 -6.81
CA ILE A 4 -4.32 -1.62 -7.80
C ILE A 4 -3.31 -0.68 -7.15
N CYS A 5 -2.14 -0.52 -7.79
CA CYS A 5 -1.09 0.41 -7.37
C CYS A 5 -0.83 1.44 -8.46
N LEU A 6 -1.02 2.70 -8.13
CA LEU A 6 -0.90 3.85 -9.01
C LEU A 6 0.09 4.88 -8.44
N GLY A 7 0.47 5.82 -9.26
CA GLY A 7 1.34 6.94 -8.90
C GLY A 7 2.15 7.41 -10.10
N PRO A 8 2.74 8.60 -10.04
CA PRO A 8 3.53 9.15 -11.12
C PRO A 8 4.69 8.25 -11.55
N LYS A 9 5.26 8.57 -12.71
CA LYS A 9 6.50 7.91 -13.16
C LYS A 9 7.61 8.15 -12.13
N ARG A 10 8.40 7.11 -11.84
CA ARG A 10 9.52 7.13 -10.87
C ARG A 10 9.13 7.37 -9.40
N SER A 11 7.87 7.24 -9.03
CA SER A 11 7.44 7.42 -7.63
C SER A 11 7.85 6.27 -6.67
N GLY A 12 8.46 5.20 -7.18
CA GLY A 12 8.92 4.08 -6.36
C GLY A 12 7.92 2.92 -6.24
N LYS A 13 6.83 2.88 -7.03
CA LYS A 13 5.82 1.80 -7.01
C LYS A 13 6.43 0.42 -7.08
N THR A 14 7.22 0.17 -8.13
CA THR A 14 7.86 -1.12 -8.41
C THR A 14 8.79 -1.55 -7.27
N HIS A 15 9.59 -0.62 -6.73
CA HIS A 15 10.46 -0.89 -5.58
C HIS A 15 9.65 -1.26 -4.35
N LEU A 16 8.60 -0.48 -4.06
CA LEU A 16 7.72 -0.75 -2.93
C LEU A 16 7.06 -2.12 -3.04
N LEU A 17 6.52 -2.47 -4.21
CA LEU A 17 5.84 -3.75 -4.43
C LEU A 17 6.79 -4.95 -4.38
N LYS A 18 8.02 -4.80 -4.89
CA LYS A 18 9.07 -5.81 -4.74
C LYS A 18 9.48 -5.98 -3.27
N ALA A 19 9.70 -4.88 -2.53
CA ALA A 19 10.01 -4.93 -1.11
C ALA A 19 8.87 -5.58 -0.28
N LEU A 20 7.61 -5.38 -0.66
CA LEU A 20 6.47 -6.06 -0.04
C LEU A 20 6.39 -7.55 -0.43
N GLN A 21 6.86 -7.94 -1.60
CA GLN A 21 6.88 -9.32 -2.03
C GLN A 21 8.03 -10.09 -1.39
N GLU A 22 9.22 -9.51 -1.39
CA GLU A 22 10.46 -10.03 -0.83
C GLU A 22 11.26 -8.89 -0.20
N PRO A 23 11.14 -8.66 1.12
CA PRO A 23 11.78 -7.51 1.79
C PRO A 23 13.30 -7.43 1.61
N ASP A 24 13.96 -8.59 1.43
CA ASP A 24 15.42 -8.66 1.25
C ASP A 24 15.87 -8.50 -0.20
N SER A 25 14.94 -8.35 -1.14
CA SER A 25 15.25 -8.19 -2.57
C SER A 25 15.62 -6.75 -2.97
N ILE A 26 15.43 -5.78 -2.09
CA ILE A 26 15.68 -4.36 -2.33
C ILE A 26 16.70 -3.82 -1.34
N ASP A 27 17.73 -3.19 -1.88
CA ASP A 27 18.80 -2.50 -1.16
C ASP A 27 19.10 -1.12 -1.80
N GLU A 28 20.12 -0.43 -1.29
CA GLU A 28 20.54 0.89 -1.78
C GLU A 28 21.03 0.87 -3.23
N THR A 29 21.49 -0.29 -3.73
CA THR A 29 22.00 -0.47 -5.10
C THR A 29 20.91 -0.87 -6.08
N SER A 30 19.72 -1.19 -5.59
CA SER A 30 18.62 -1.71 -6.39
C SER A 30 18.09 -0.65 -7.36
N TYR A 31 17.97 -1.03 -8.61
CA TYR A 31 17.44 -0.19 -9.68
C TYR A 31 16.21 -0.83 -10.32
N SER A 32 15.19 -0.04 -10.59
CA SER A 32 14.02 -0.49 -11.36
C SER A 32 13.86 0.31 -12.63
N MET A 33 13.74 -0.39 -13.74
CA MET A 33 13.34 0.22 -15.02
C MET A 33 11.95 0.83 -14.90
N PRO A 34 11.66 1.94 -15.60
CA PRO A 34 10.30 2.47 -15.65
C PRO A 34 9.33 1.41 -16.17
N THR A 35 8.24 1.18 -15.44
CA THR A 35 7.20 0.23 -15.84
C THR A 35 6.45 0.76 -17.05
N ILE A 36 6.57 0.05 -18.18
CA ILE A 36 5.78 0.26 -19.37
C ILE A 36 4.68 -0.81 -19.37
N GLY A 37 3.41 -0.40 -19.26
CA GLY A 37 2.30 -1.32 -19.13
C GLY A 37 1.93 -1.61 -17.68
N THR A 38 1.67 -2.87 -17.37
CA THR A 38 1.20 -3.33 -16.05
C THR A 38 2.08 -4.45 -15.52
N GLY A 39 2.15 -4.56 -14.19
CA GLY A 39 2.82 -5.66 -13.49
C GLY A 39 1.91 -6.26 -12.42
N ILE A 40 1.98 -7.57 -12.22
CA ILE A 40 1.22 -8.27 -11.17
C ILE A 40 2.17 -8.72 -10.08
N TYR A 41 1.89 -8.32 -8.85
CA TYR A 41 2.64 -8.68 -7.66
C TYR A 41 1.76 -9.49 -6.72
N ARG A 42 2.28 -10.62 -6.22
CA ARG A 42 1.60 -11.42 -5.21
C ARG A 42 2.31 -11.21 -3.88
N ILE A 43 1.63 -10.53 -2.98
CA ILE A 43 2.15 -10.22 -1.65
C ILE A 43 1.66 -11.29 -0.68
N HIS A 44 2.60 -12.01 -0.04
CA HIS A 44 2.33 -12.94 1.05
C HIS A 44 2.41 -12.19 2.37
N PHE A 45 1.43 -12.40 3.23
CA PHE A 45 1.43 -11.75 4.53
C PHE A 45 2.30 -12.52 5.51
N PRO A 46 3.16 -11.82 6.29
CA PRO A 46 3.94 -12.47 7.32
C PRO A 46 2.99 -13.15 8.33
N THR A 47 3.17 -14.44 8.52
CA THR A 47 2.48 -15.18 9.57
C THR A 47 3.09 -14.74 10.90
N LYS A 48 2.32 -14.08 11.77
CA LYS A 48 2.71 -13.90 13.17
C LYS A 48 2.80 -15.29 13.77
N SER A 49 4.01 -15.82 13.94
CA SER A 49 4.22 -17.02 14.74
C SER A 49 3.72 -16.75 16.14
N PRO A 50 2.77 -17.51 16.70
CA PRO A 50 2.53 -17.44 18.13
C PRO A 50 3.83 -17.85 18.81
N ASN A 51 4.35 -17.02 19.73
CA ASN A 51 5.55 -17.23 20.51
C ASN A 51 5.73 -18.70 20.88
N SER A 52 6.79 -19.30 20.36
CA SER A 52 7.25 -20.65 20.69
C SER A 52 8.06 -20.64 21.99
N ASP A 53 7.56 -20.05 23.07
CA ASP A 53 8.17 -20.17 24.39
C ASP A 53 7.10 -20.12 25.50
N LYS A 54 6.21 -21.11 25.48
CA LYS A 54 5.54 -21.57 26.74
C LYS A 54 5.51 -23.09 26.71
N PRO A 55 6.09 -23.77 27.71
CA PRO A 55 5.98 -25.21 27.84
C PRO A 55 4.51 -25.59 28.01
N LYS A 56 4.08 -26.58 27.22
CA LYS A 56 2.74 -27.14 27.21
C LYS A 56 2.45 -27.77 28.58
N PRO A 57 1.39 -27.38 29.30
CA PRO A 57 0.97 -28.15 30.47
C PRO A 57 0.41 -29.50 30.04
N PRO A 58 0.53 -30.56 30.91
CA PRO A 58 0.08 -31.91 30.59
C PRO A 58 -1.46 -31.96 30.48
N PRO A 59 -2.01 -32.95 29.71
CA PRO A 59 -3.44 -33.04 29.47
C PRO A 59 -4.17 -33.48 30.75
N ALA A 60 -5.16 -32.70 31.19
CA ALA A 60 -6.17 -33.12 32.14
C ALA A 60 -7.40 -33.57 31.36
N ASP A 61 -7.90 -34.75 31.80
CA ASP A 61 -9.03 -35.47 31.24
C ASP A 61 -10.34 -34.66 31.18
N GLY A 62 -11.06 -34.94 30.05
CA GLY A 62 -12.53 -35.01 30.03
C GLY A 62 -13.29 -33.70 30.09
N SER A 63 -13.63 -33.13 28.94
CA SER A 63 -14.96 -32.53 28.65
C SER A 63 -15.13 -32.13 27.19
N ALA A 64 -16.38 -32.24 26.74
CA ALA A 64 -16.92 -32.22 25.37
C ALA A 64 -16.45 -31.10 24.44
N PRO A 65 -16.57 -31.28 23.07
CA PRO A 65 -16.09 -30.33 22.09
C PRO A 65 -16.95 -29.07 22.07
N ALA A 66 -16.37 -27.96 22.48
CA ALA A 66 -16.94 -26.64 22.24
C ALA A 66 -16.85 -26.35 20.75
N HIS A 67 -17.97 -25.98 20.13
CA HIS A 67 -18.06 -25.54 18.73
C HIS A 67 -17.06 -24.41 18.44
N PRO A 68 -16.28 -24.48 17.37
CA PRO A 68 -15.37 -23.39 17.00
C PRO A 68 -16.21 -22.22 16.47
N HIS A 69 -16.31 -21.15 17.25
CA HIS A 69 -16.73 -19.86 16.74
C HIS A 69 -15.79 -19.45 15.60
N GLY A 70 -16.39 -19.15 14.44
CA GLY A 70 -15.71 -18.90 13.19
C GLY A 70 -14.58 -17.91 13.29
N SER A 71 -13.36 -18.40 13.30
CA SER A 71 -12.16 -17.58 13.06
C SER A 71 -12.25 -17.06 11.63
N LYS A 72 -12.42 -15.74 11.46
CA LYS A 72 -12.29 -15.09 10.17
C LYS A 72 -10.90 -15.39 9.63
N HIS A 73 -10.80 -16.31 8.69
CA HIS A 73 -9.55 -16.61 8.01
C HIS A 73 -9.09 -15.34 7.27
N LEU A 74 -8.07 -14.68 7.83
CA LEU A 74 -7.39 -13.60 7.12
C LEU A 74 -6.76 -14.15 5.84
N PRO A 75 -6.83 -13.42 4.72
CA PRO A 75 -6.24 -13.88 3.48
C PRO A 75 -4.72 -14.09 3.65
N LYS A 76 -4.21 -15.20 3.15
CA LYS A 76 -2.76 -15.52 3.21
C LYS A 76 -1.93 -14.69 2.23
N SER A 77 -2.53 -14.19 1.17
CA SER A 77 -1.87 -13.36 0.16
C SER A 77 -2.87 -12.47 -0.57
N ILE A 78 -2.37 -11.42 -1.19
CA ILE A 78 -3.14 -10.53 -2.06
C ILE A 78 -2.39 -10.32 -3.38
N GLN A 79 -3.13 -10.20 -4.48
CA GLN A 79 -2.58 -9.77 -5.77
C GLN A 79 -2.79 -8.27 -5.96
N ILE A 80 -1.73 -7.57 -6.35
CA ILE A 80 -1.73 -6.14 -6.64
C ILE A 80 -1.33 -5.94 -8.09
N LEU A 81 -2.14 -5.19 -8.83
CA LEU A 81 -1.83 -4.76 -10.19
C LEU A 81 -1.12 -3.40 -10.14
N GLU A 82 0.16 -3.36 -10.46
CA GLU A 82 0.86 -2.11 -10.74
C GLU A 82 0.51 -1.62 -12.13
N ILE A 83 0.18 -0.32 -12.25
CA ILE A 83 -0.01 0.32 -13.54
C ILE A 83 1.04 1.41 -13.69
N GLY A 84 1.77 1.39 -14.80
CA GLY A 84 2.86 2.32 -15.08
C GLY A 84 2.42 3.78 -14.97
N GLY A 85 3.28 4.63 -14.41
CA GLY A 85 2.98 6.06 -14.26
C GLY A 85 2.85 6.81 -15.59
N SER A 86 3.50 6.32 -16.65
CA SER A 86 3.31 6.83 -18.01
C SER A 86 1.93 6.53 -18.60
N MET A 87 1.22 5.57 -18.03
CA MET A 87 -0.14 5.18 -18.44
C MET A 87 -1.23 5.95 -17.69
N ALA A 88 -0.92 7.05 -17.02
CA ALA A 88 -1.90 7.83 -16.28
C ALA A 88 -3.18 8.17 -17.08
N PRO A 89 -3.14 8.52 -18.37
CA PRO A 89 -4.34 8.73 -19.18
C PRO A 89 -5.23 7.49 -19.32
N LEU A 90 -4.66 6.29 -19.16
CA LEU A 90 -5.35 5.02 -19.33
C LEU A 90 -5.78 4.38 -18.00
N TRP A 91 -5.41 4.93 -16.84
CA TRP A 91 -5.72 4.35 -15.53
C TRP A 91 -7.21 4.07 -15.35
N ARG A 92 -8.08 4.91 -15.90
CA ARG A 92 -9.54 4.76 -15.79
C ARG A 92 -10.06 3.43 -16.36
N GLN A 93 -9.36 2.81 -17.28
CA GLN A 93 -9.73 1.51 -17.86
C GLN A 93 -9.63 0.36 -16.84
N TYR A 94 -8.88 0.55 -15.77
CA TYR A 94 -8.59 -0.45 -14.75
C TYR A 94 -9.40 -0.27 -13.45
N PHE A 95 -10.36 0.66 -13.41
CA PHE A 95 -11.09 0.99 -12.19
C PHE A 95 -12.30 0.10 -11.90
N GLU A 96 -12.61 -0.85 -12.78
CA GLU A 96 -13.69 -1.81 -12.53
C GLU A 96 -13.29 -2.82 -11.44
N ASP A 97 -14.23 -3.10 -10.53
CA ASP A 97 -14.07 -4.07 -9.43
C ASP A 97 -12.90 -3.78 -8.45
N VAL A 98 -12.37 -2.57 -8.44
CA VAL A 98 -11.33 -2.16 -7.50
C VAL A 98 -11.94 -1.94 -6.12
N LYS A 99 -11.37 -2.61 -5.10
CA LYS A 99 -11.75 -2.46 -3.68
C LYS A 99 -10.71 -1.68 -2.89
N LYS A 100 -9.44 -1.79 -3.29
CA LYS A 100 -8.30 -1.14 -2.65
C LYS A 100 -7.42 -0.47 -3.70
N LEU A 101 -6.94 0.72 -3.41
CA LEU A 101 -6.05 1.48 -4.26
C LEU A 101 -4.87 1.98 -3.43
N ILE A 102 -3.66 1.67 -3.87
CA ILE A 102 -2.42 2.22 -3.33
C ILE A 102 -1.99 3.34 -4.27
N TYR A 103 -1.80 4.54 -3.74
CA TYR A 103 -1.26 5.67 -4.49
C TYR A 103 0.10 6.06 -3.92
N VAL A 104 1.15 5.97 -4.73
CA VAL A 104 2.54 6.16 -4.29
C VAL A 104 3.06 7.51 -4.78
N VAL A 105 3.54 8.32 -3.85
CA VAL A 105 4.14 9.65 -4.09
C VAL A 105 5.59 9.64 -3.65
N ASP A 106 6.48 10.15 -4.50
CA ASP A 106 7.88 10.37 -4.19
C ASP A 106 8.03 11.65 -3.36
N THR A 107 8.39 11.53 -2.09
CA THR A 107 8.59 12.68 -1.20
C THR A 107 9.99 13.27 -1.27
N SER A 108 10.93 12.61 -1.94
CA SER A 108 12.27 13.13 -2.16
C SER A 108 12.32 14.22 -3.25
N ASN A 109 11.24 14.36 -4.03
CA ASN A 109 11.18 15.31 -5.14
C ASN A 109 9.93 16.19 -5.07
N LEU A 110 10.03 17.28 -4.33
CA LEU A 110 8.94 18.25 -4.13
C LEU A 110 8.39 18.82 -5.44
N CYS A 111 9.22 18.97 -6.48
CA CYS A 111 8.77 19.48 -7.77
C CYS A 111 7.76 18.56 -8.48
N GLN A 112 7.78 17.25 -8.17
CA GLN A 112 6.84 16.29 -8.75
C GLN A 112 5.55 16.16 -7.94
N ILE A 113 5.51 16.64 -6.69
CA ILE A 113 4.36 16.46 -5.80
C ILE A 113 3.12 17.17 -6.34
N SER A 114 3.27 18.36 -6.91
CA SER A 114 2.14 19.09 -7.52
C SER A 114 1.48 18.28 -8.64
N ALA A 115 2.28 17.70 -9.54
CA ALA A 115 1.78 16.85 -10.62
C ALA A 115 1.16 15.55 -10.07
N ALA A 116 1.77 14.97 -9.02
CA ALA A 116 1.21 13.83 -8.30
C ALA A 116 -0.15 14.16 -7.68
N GLY A 117 -0.30 15.37 -7.13
CA GLY A 117 -1.54 15.86 -6.54
C GLY A 117 -2.67 15.98 -7.56
N VAL A 118 -2.39 16.50 -8.76
CA VAL A 118 -3.38 16.60 -9.85
C VAL A 118 -3.89 15.21 -10.24
N LEU A 119 -2.99 14.24 -10.40
CA LEU A 119 -3.36 12.86 -10.71
C LEU A 119 -4.15 12.22 -9.57
N PHE A 120 -3.75 12.46 -8.33
CA PHE A 120 -4.46 11.94 -7.16
C PHE A 120 -5.86 12.52 -7.05
N TYR A 121 -6.00 13.83 -7.27
CA TYR A 121 -7.30 14.48 -7.30
C TYR A 121 -8.24 13.88 -8.37
N SER A 122 -7.70 13.57 -9.56
CA SER A 122 -8.49 12.91 -10.62
C SER A 122 -9.00 11.52 -10.23
N ILE A 123 -8.25 10.80 -9.36
CA ILE A 123 -8.66 9.52 -8.78
C ILE A 123 -9.77 9.72 -7.74
N LEU A 124 -9.63 10.71 -6.86
CA LEU A 124 -10.60 10.99 -5.81
C LEU A 124 -11.96 11.45 -6.36
N THR A 125 -11.96 12.11 -7.52
CA THR A 125 -13.18 12.56 -8.19
C THR A 125 -13.84 11.50 -9.07
N GLU A 126 -13.21 10.35 -9.29
CA GLU A 126 -13.75 9.27 -10.11
C GLU A 126 -14.95 8.58 -9.44
N PRO A 127 -16.15 8.56 -10.06
CA PRO A 127 -17.36 7.99 -9.45
C PRO A 127 -17.23 6.52 -9.08
N ARG A 128 -16.52 5.71 -9.87
CA ARG A 128 -16.32 4.27 -9.64
C ARG A 128 -15.47 3.97 -8.40
N LEU A 129 -14.68 4.94 -7.94
CA LEU A 129 -13.78 4.80 -6.81
C LEU A 129 -14.33 5.37 -5.49
N GLN A 130 -15.61 5.81 -5.44
CA GLN A 130 -16.19 6.46 -4.26
C GLN A 130 -16.24 5.59 -2.99
N LYS A 131 -16.26 4.27 -3.15
CA LYS A 131 -16.30 3.28 -2.05
C LYS A 131 -14.97 2.56 -1.85
N VAL A 132 -13.95 2.91 -2.63
CA VAL A 132 -12.63 2.26 -2.59
C VAL A 132 -11.85 2.77 -1.39
N LYS A 133 -11.20 1.86 -0.67
CA LYS A 133 -10.23 2.21 0.36
C LYS A 133 -8.92 2.62 -0.31
N ILE A 134 -8.41 3.79 0.04
CA ILE A 134 -7.21 4.36 -0.57
C ILE A 134 -6.08 4.40 0.46
N LEU A 135 -4.91 3.90 0.07
CA LEU A 135 -3.66 4.06 0.79
C LEU A 135 -2.78 5.05 0.04
N LEU A 136 -2.53 6.21 0.64
CA LEU A 136 -1.54 7.17 0.17
C LEU A 136 -0.19 6.82 0.80
N VAL A 137 0.76 6.37 -0.02
CA VAL A 137 2.11 6.04 0.43
C VAL A 137 3.04 7.20 0.10
N LEU A 138 3.62 7.80 1.14
CA LEU A 138 4.72 8.74 1.04
C LEU A 138 6.01 7.94 0.97
N ALA A 139 6.50 7.72 -0.25
CA ALA A 139 7.64 6.84 -0.53
C ALA A 139 8.98 7.59 -0.50
N LYS A 140 10.07 6.82 -0.49
CA LYS A 140 11.46 7.29 -0.45
C LYS A 140 11.79 8.13 0.80
N MET A 141 11.25 7.69 1.93
CA MET A 141 11.52 8.35 3.22
C MET A 141 12.97 8.22 3.68
N ASP A 142 13.77 7.38 3.05
CA ASP A 142 15.22 7.28 3.18
C ASP A 142 15.96 8.56 2.69
N TYR A 143 15.39 9.23 1.68
CA TYR A 143 15.91 10.49 1.12
C TYR A 143 15.15 11.74 1.59
N SER A 144 14.11 11.57 2.40
CA SER A 144 13.20 12.66 2.78
C SER A 144 13.43 13.10 4.22
N TYR A 145 13.57 14.42 4.42
CA TYR A 145 13.53 15.01 5.76
C TYR A 145 12.08 15.16 6.24
N ARG A 146 11.87 15.22 7.55
CA ARG A 146 10.53 15.46 8.15
C ARG A 146 9.80 16.67 7.56
N GLN A 147 10.54 17.72 7.21
CA GLN A 147 9.97 18.90 6.57
C GLN A 147 9.37 18.57 5.22
N MET A 148 10.05 17.76 4.38
CA MET A 148 9.56 17.37 3.06
C MET A 148 8.25 16.58 3.14
N ARG A 149 8.08 15.74 4.16
CA ARG A 149 6.82 15.06 4.43
C ARG A 149 5.67 16.04 4.66
N ASN A 150 5.88 17.01 5.53
CA ASN A 150 4.86 18.02 5.87
C ASN A 150 4.54 18.90 4.66
N GLU A 151 5.55 19.29 3.91
CA GLU A 151 5.37 20.04 2.64
C GLU A 151 4.61 19.21 1.61
N ALA A 152 4.91 17.91 1.48
CA ALA A 152 4.17 17.01 0.58
C ALA A 152 2.68 16.95 0.95
N LEU A 153 2.35 16.77 2.23
CA LEU A 153 0.95 16.74 2.69
C LEU A 153 0.26 18.08 2.50
N LEU A 154 0.98 19.19 2.67
CA LEU A 154 0.46 20.53 2.42
C LEU A 154 0.19 20.76 0.93
N MET A 155 1.15 20.41 0.06
CA MET A 155 1.01 20.54 -1.39
C MET A 155 -0.11 19.67 -1.94
N LEU A 156 -0.30 18.46 -1.40
CA LEU A 156 -1.42 17.57 -1.71
C LEU A 156 -2.75 18.05 -1.10
N GLN A 157 -2.73 19.10 -0.28
CA GLN A 157 -3.90 19.65 0.44
C GLN A 157 -4.68 18.59 1.23
N MET A 158 -3.98 17.61 1.81
CA MET A 158 -4.61 16.45 2.43
C MET A 158 -5.61 16.80 3.53
N SER A 159 -5.33 17.81 4.34
CA SER A 159 -6.24 18.29 5.40
C SER A 159 -7.59 18.80 4.87
N LYS A 160 -7.61 19.40 3.68
CA LYS A 160 -8.83 19.83 3.01
C LYS A 160 -9.52 18.67 2.31
N LEU A 161 -8.75 17.85 1.57
CA LEU A 161 -9.28 16.72 0.82
C LEU A 161 -9.99 15.72 1.73
N GLN A 162 -9.41 15.34 2.86
CA GLN A 162 -10.01 14.39 3.80
C GLN A 162 -11.37 14.84 4.36
N LYS A 163 -11.65 16.14 4.38
CA LYS A 163 -12.96 16.69 4.79
C LYS A 163 -14.02 16.69 3.68
N GLN A 164 -13.59 16.64 2.42
CA GLN A 164 -14.44 16.78 1.24
C GLN A 164 -14.73 15.46 0.54
N ILE A 165 -13.82 14.49 0.66
CA ILE A 165 -13.94 13.20 -0.01
C ILE A 165 -14.75 12.20 0.81
N ARG A 166 -15.38 11.26 0.12
CA ARG A 166 -16.12 10.15 0.74
C ARG A 166 -15.25 8.91 0.98
N GLN A 167 -14.16 8.79 0.25
CA GLN A 167 -13.23 7.68 0.35
C GLN A 167 -12.46 7.74 1.67
N GLN A 168 -12.20 6.58 2.24
CA GLN A 168 -11.29 6.47 3.36
C GLN A 168 -9.84 6.47 2.85
N VAL A 169 -9.11 7.55 3.12
CA VAL A 169 -7.68 7.67 2.78
C VAL A 169 -6.83 7.44 4.03
N THR A 170 -6.02 6.40 4.00
CA THR A 170 -4.98 6.14 5.01
C THR A 170 -3.64 6.63 4.47
N ILE A 171 -2.83 7.28 5.29
CA ILE A 171 -1.51 7.79 4.91
C ILE A 171 -0.45 6.96 5.61
N VAL A 172 0.53 6.46 4.86
CA VAL A 172 1.66 5.70 5.38
C VAL A 172 2.94 6.25 4.79
N GLU A 173 3.94 6.44 5.64
CA GLU A 173 5.31 6.77 5.26
C GLU A 173 6.07 5.47 5.03
N ALA A 174 6.82 5.36 3.92
CA ALA A 174 7.52 4.14 3.59
C ALA A 174 8.88 4.38 2.92
N SER A 175 9.82 3.50 3.20
CA SER A 175 11.05 3.32 2.45
C SER A 175 11.20 1.84 2.09
N ALA A 176 11.28 1.55 0.80
CA ALA A 176 11.53 0.19 0.33
C ALA A 176 12.95 -0.27 0.70
N VAL A 177 13.92 0.65 0.67
CA VAL A 177 15.33 0.38 0.97
C VAL A 177 15.52 0.11 2.47
N ASN A 178 15.03 1.00 3.32
CA ASN A 178 15.15 0.87 4.78
C ASN A 178 14.07 -0.02 5.41
N LYS A 179 13.16 -0.60 4.60
CA LYS A 179 12.04 -1.45 5.03
C LYS A 179 11.10 -0.78 6.05
N VAL A 180 11.12 0.54 6.11
CA VAL A 180 10.27 1.33 7.01
C VAL A 180 8.87 1.41 6.44
N GLY A 181 7.85 1.26 7.30
CA GLY A 181 6.44 1.39 6.94
C GLY A 181 5.83 0.20 6.21
N LEU A 182 6.60 -0.85 5.87
CA LEU A 182 6.08 -2.04 5.18
C LEU A 182 5.04 -2.77 6.03
N ASP A 183 5.25 -2.88 7.35
CA ASP A 183 4.31 -3.53 8.26
C ASP A 183 2.95 -2.84 8.28
N ALA A 184 2.94 -1.51 8.28
CA ALA A 184 1.70 -0.73 8.22
C ALA A 184 0.94 -0.95 6.89
N ILE A 185 1.67 -1.13 5.79
CA ILE A 185 1.09 -1.47 4.48
C ILE A 185 0.53 -2.89 4.50
N TYR A 186 1.24 -3.88 5.07
CA TYR A 186 0.72 -5.25 5.24
C TYR A 186 -0.57 -5.26 6.06
N GLU A 187 -0.60 -4.57 7.19
CA GLU A 187 -1.80 -4.47 8.02
C GLU A 187 -2.98 -3.84 7.27
N TRP A 188 -2.73 -2.76 6.52
CA TRP A 188 -3.76 -2.12 5.72
C TRP A 188 -4.28 -3.05 4.62
N LEU A 189 -3.40 -3.81 3.97
CA LEU A 189 -3.79 -4.77 2.94
C LEU A 189 -4.61 -5.94 3.49
N GLN A 190 -4.38 -6.36 4.74
CA GLN A 190 -5.12 -7.44 5.40
C GLN A 190 -6.52 -7.02 5.87
N ARG A 191 -6.72 -5.75 6.23
CA ARG A 191 -8.03 -5.25 6.68
C ARG A 191 -9.05 -5.34 5.55
N GLN A 192 -10.16 -6.03 5.81
CA GLN A 192 -11.30 -6.17 4.88
C GLN A 192 -12.10 -4.89 4.78
#